data_d339e3f10f9721abcc769e76259eddd7
#
_entry.id   d339e3f10f9721abcc769e76259eddd7
#
_cell.length_a   1.000
_cell.length_b   1.000
_cell.length_c   1.000
_cell.angle_alpha   90.00
_cell.angle_beta   90.00
_cell.angle_gamma   90.00
#
_symmetry.space_group_name_H-M   'P 1'
#
loop_
_entity.id
_entity.type
_entity.pdbx_description
1 polymer ?
#
loop_
_entity_poly.entity_id
_entity_poly.type
_entity_poly.pdbx_seq_one_letter_code
_entity_poly.pdbx_strand_id
1 'polypeptide(L)'
;MTNTMLEAQETFRASAEIFVPAPPAEVYDTVSDLPRSGEWSPECTGGSWVDGTPAKVGSVFRGTNHRAADVVGWAPVVRGEWTTEAEVTAAEPGRTFRWAMRDSAGHAQESVWGFDLAEVRGGTLLTHHFRMGRATEGIEGITADMCRAERAQFIREWQVKIEKDLRKTVERIARLMSAE
;
A
#
# COMPACT_ATOMS: atom_id res chain seq x y z
N MET A 1 -27.48 25.64 -15.42
CA MET A 1 -26.79 25.61 -14.10
C MET A 1 -25.91 24.37 -14.10
N THR A 2 -24.64 24.56 -14.46
CA THR A 2 -23.66 23.47 -14.57
C THR A 2 -23.17 23.13 -13.17
N ASN A 3 -23.58 21.99 -12.66
CA ASN A 3 -23.10 21.46 -11.40
C ASN A 3 -21.68 20.91 -11.63
N THR A 4 -20.68 21.76 -11.47
CA THR A 4 -19.28 21.35 -11.43
C THR A 4 -19.08 20.68 -10.08
N MET A 5 -19.27 19.36 -10.02
CA MET A 5 -18.72 18.57 -8.92
C MET A 5 -17.21 18.76 -9.00
N LEU A 6 -16.68 19.50 -8.03
CA LEU A 6 -15.23 19.52 -7.77
C LEU A 6 -14.85 18.07 -7.44
N GLU A 7 -14.34 17.34 -8.43
CA GLU A 7 -13.65 16.09 -8.17
C GLU A 7 -12.53 16.43 -7.18
N ALA A 8 -12.58 15.81 -6.01
CA ALA A 8 -11.55 15.98 -5.01
C ALA A 8 -10.22 15.57 -5.65
N GLN A 9 -9.31 16.51 -5.79
CA GLN A 9 -8.05 16.31 -6.49
C GLN A 9 -7.24 15.22 -5.80
N GLU A 10 -6.94 14.15 -6.53
CA GLU A 10 -6.09 13.05 -6.07
C GLU A 10 -4.73 13.58 -5.66
N THR A 11 -4.24 13.17 -4.48
CA THR A 11 -2.94 13.62 -3.98
C THR A 11 -1.81 13.06 -4.85
N PHE A 12 -1.76 11.75 -5.04
CA PHE A 12 -0.90 11.08 -6.01
C PHE A 12 -1.27 9.60 -6.17
N ARG A 13 -0.73 8.98 -7.20
CA ARG A 13 -0.72 7.54 -7.40
C ARG A 13 0.64 7.06 -7.86
N ALA A 14 0.95 5.80 -7.60
CA ALA A 14 2.19 5.17 -8.02
C ALA A 14 1.95 3.69 -8.29
N SER A 15 2.76 3.09 -9.15
CA SER A 15 2.72 1.66 -9.41
C SER A 15 4.09 1.13 -9.81
N ALA A 16 4.29 -0.18 -9.62
CA ALA A 16 5.42 -0.92 -10.14
C ALA A 16 4.94 -2.30 -10.59
N GLU A 17 5.50 -2.82 -11.66
CA GLU A 17 5.13 -4.13 -12.19
C GLU A 17 6.35 -5.00 -12.42
N ILE A 18 6.15 -6.32 -12.37
CA ILE A 18 7.19 -7.31 -12.60
C ILE A 18 6.57 -8.61 -13.13
N PHE A 19 7.35 -9.36 -13.90
CA PHE A 19 7.02 -10.74 -14.25
C PHE A 19 7.36 -11.68 -13.09
N VAL A 20 6.40 -12.55 -12.74
CA VAL A 20 6.58 -13.62 -11.74
C VAL A 20 6.37 -14.96 -12.44
N PRO A 21 7.33 -15.90 -12.39
CA PRO A 21 7.23 -17.18 -13.08
C PRO A 21 6.39 -18.20 -12.29
N ALA A 22 5.16 -17.81 -11.96
CA ALA A 22 4.18 -18.64 -11.24
C ALA A 22 2.76 -18.30 -11.72
N PRO A 23 1.81 -19.23 -11.62
CA PRO A 23 0.43 -18.99 -12.01
C PRO A 23 -0.23 -17.87 -11.16
N PRO A 24 -1.18 -17.11 -11.71
CA PRO A 24 -1.87 -16.04 -10.97
C PRO A 24 -2.49 -16.49 -9.64
N ALA A 25 -3.01 -17.70 -9.55
CA ALA A 25 -3.57 -18.24 -8.32
C ALA A 25 -2.53 -18.34 -7.19
N GLU A 26 -1.33 -18.82 -7.49
CA GLU A 26 -0.24 -18.94 -6.51
C GLU A 26 0.29 -17.58 -6.08
N VAL A 27 0.47 -16.67 -7.05
CA VAL A 27 0.87 -15.29 -6.76
C VAL A 27 -0.16 -14.60 -5.86
N TYR A 28 -1.44 -14.78 -6.17
CA TYR A 28 -2.53 -14.22 -5.36
C TYR A 28 -2.52 -14.75 -3.93
N ASP A 29 -2.35 -16.05 -3.74
CA ASP A 29 -2.29 -16.65 -2.40
C ASP A 29 -1.14 -16.07 -1.57
N THR A 30 -0.03 -15.76 -2.23
CA THR A 30 1.12 -15.12 -1.58
C THR A 30 0.82 -13.67 -1.20
N VAL A 31 0.37 -12.84 -2.13
CA VAL A 31 0.20 -11.39 -1.90
C VAL A 31 -1.02 -11.05 -1.05
N SER A 32 -2.02 -11.92 -0.97
CA SER A 32 -3.20 -11.75 -0.10
C SER A 32 -2.97 -12.21 1.33
N ASP A 33 -1.88 -12.91 1.61
CA ASP A 33 -1.49 -13.34 2.95
C ASP A 33 -0.73 -12.22 3.66
N LEU A 34 -1.44 -11.17 4.07
CA LEU A 34 -0.85 -9.98 4.70
C LEU A 34 -0.03 -10.28 5.97
N PRO A 35 -0.33 -11.28 6.80
CA PRO A 35 0.56 -11.67 7.90
C PRO A 35 2.01 -11.97 7.46
N ARG A 36 2.20 -12.42 6.23
CA ARG A 36 3.53 -12.68 5.64
C ARG A 36 4.17 -11.45 4.98
N SER A 37 3.53 -10.29 5.03
CA SER A 37 4.02 -9.09 4.31
C SER A 37 5.44 -8.66 4.70
N GLY A 38 5.96 -9.07 5.85
CA GLY A 38 7.35 -8.87 6.22
C GLY A 38 8.37 -9.53 5.28
N GLU A 39 7.96 -10.51 4.48
CA GLU A 39 8.82 -11.18 3.50
C GLU A 39 9.07 -10.32 2.25
N TRP A 40 8.17 -9.39 1.94
CA TRP A 40 8.27 -8.56 0.73
C TRP A 40 8.14 -7.05 0.94
N SER A 41 7.47 -6.60 1.99
CA SER A 41 7.29 -5.16 2.25
C SER A 41 8.58 -4.54 2.80
N PRO A 42 8.97 -3.36 2.33
CA PRO A 42 10.08 -2.61 2.93
C PRO A 42 9.77 -2.04 4.31
N GLU A 43 8.50 -1.88 4.66
CA GLU A 43 8.06 -1.18 5.86
C GLU A 43 7.21 -2.06 6.79
N CYS A 44 6.23 -2.78 6.26
CA CYS A 44 5.42 -3.70 7.05
C CYS A 44 6.22 -4.96 7.40
N THR A 45 6.34 -5.27 8.69
CA THR A 45 7.09 -6.43 9.18
C THR A 45 6.22 -7.66 9.41
N GLY A 46 4.91 -7.54 9.22
CA GLY A 46 3.91 -8.59 9.42
C GLY A 46 2.71 -8.10 10.22
N GLY A 47 2.00 -9.00 10.83
CA GLY A 47 0.82 -8.66 11.62
C GLY A 47 -0.18 -9.81 11.70
N SER A 48 -1.44 -9.46 12.00
CA SER A 48 -2.52 -10.44 12.16
C SER A 48 -3.86 -9.88 11.70
N TRP A 49 -4.73 -10.79 11.28
CA TRP A 49 -6.14 -10.47 11.07
C TRP A 49 -6.82 -10.29 12.41
N VAL A 50 -7.50 -9.18 12.62
CA VAL A 50 -8.14 -8.81 13.90
C VAL A 50 -9.66 -8.80 13.83
N ASP A 51 -10.23 -8.78 12.63
CA ASP A 51 -11.68 -8.85 12.41
C ASP A 51 -11.98 -9.44 11.02
N GLY A 52 -13.13 -10.11 10.93
CA GLY A 52 -13.61 -10.72 9.70
C GLY A 52 -12.89 -12.00 9.28
N THR A 53 -13.26 -12.51 8.12
CA THR A 53 -12.60 -13.69 7.52
C THR A 53 -11.31 -13.26 6.83
N PRO A 54 -10.16 -13.88 7.12
CA PRO A 54 -8.87 -13.50 6.52
C PRO A 54 -8.92 -13.36 4.99
N ALA A 55 -8.36 -12.27 4.48
CA ALA A 55 -8.25 -11.95 3.07
C ALA A 55 -9.59 -11.81 2.30
N LYS A 56 -10.70 -11.63 3.00
CA LYS A 56 -12.00 -11.34 2.41
C LYS A 56 -12.36 -9.86 2.54
N VAL A 57 -13.17 -9.36 1.63
CA VAL A 57 -13.66 -7.97 1.68
C VAL A 57 -14.31 -7.70 3.04
N GLY A 58 -13.94 -6.59 3.66
CA GLY A 58 -14.38 -6.17 4.99
C GLY A 58 -13.52 -6.68 6.15
N SER A 59 -12.61 -7.64 5.91
CA SER A 59 -11.68 -8.09 6.96
C SER A 59 -10.66 -7.00 7.29
N VAL A 60 -10.23 -6.96 8.55
CA VAL A 60 -9.29 -5.97 9.07
C VAL A 60 -7.98 -6.64 9.46
N PHE A 61 -6.90 -6.12 8.91
CA PHE A 61 -5.53 -6.53 9.21
C PHE A 61 -4.86 -5.46 10.07
N ARG A 62 -4.25 -5.88 11.18
CA ARG A 62 -3.37 -5.02 11.99
C ARG A 62 -1.94 -5.33 11.66
N GLY A 63 -1.26 -4.39 11.01
CA GLY A 63 0.13 -4.50 10.62
C GLY A 63 1.07 -3.83 11.60
N THR A 64 2.23 -4.44 11.82
CA THR A 64 3.37 -3.84 12.49
C THR A 64 4.33 -3.33 11.42
N ASN A 65 4.84 -2.11 11.60
CA ASN A 65 5.69 -1.45 10.63
C ASN A 65 6.98 -0.95 11.29
N HIS A 66 8.00 -0.74 10.48
CA HIS A 66 9.26 -0.12 10.90
C HIS A 66 9.73 0.87 9.85
N ARG A 67 10.17 2.05 10.28
CA ARG A 67 10.72 3.08 9.39
C ARG A 67 12.04 3.59 9.92
N ALA A 68 13.05 3.63 9.04
CA ALA A 68 14.37 4.17 9.33
C ALA A 68 14.34 5.69 9.57
N ALA A 69 15.30 6.18 10.34
CA ALA A 69 15.36 7.58 10.74
C ALA A 69 15.62 8.57 9.59
N ASP A 70 16.20 8.10 8.49
CA ASP A 70 16.57 8.92 7.34
C ASP A 70 15.48 9.06 6.27
N VAL A 71 14.38 8.33 6.39
CA VAL A 71 13.24 8.44 5.46
C VAL A 71 12.58 9.80 5.61
N VAL A 72 12.67 10.63 4.57
CA VAL A 72 12.20 12.03 4.56
C VAL A 72 12.58 12.74 5.86
N GLY A 73 13.89 12.77 6.14
CA GLY A 73 14.47 13.07 7.46
C GLY A 73 14.14 14.45 8.02
N TRP A 74 13.75 15.42 7.19
CA TRP A 74 13.38 16.77 7.60
C TRP A 74 11.92 16.90 8.09
N ALA A 75 11.05 15.93 7.76
CA ALA A 75 9.63 15.97 8.11
C ALA A 75 9.33 15.14 9.36
N PRO A 76 8.27 15.46 10.13
CA PRO A 76 7.92 14.77 11.36
C PRO A 76 7.13 13.47 11.08
N VAL A 77 7.65 12.59 10.22
CA VAL A 77 7.05 11.29 9.96
C VAL A 77 7.27 10.34 11.13
N VAL A 78 6.38 9.38 11.33
CA VAL A 78 6.53 8.32 12.32
C VAL A 78 7.78 7.50 12.00
N ARG A 79 8.62 7.27 13.01
CA ARG A 79 9.88 6.52 12.89
C ARG A 79 9.93 5.39 13.90
N GLY A 80 10.80 4.41 13.66
CA GLY A 80 10.86 3.20 14.47
C GLY A 80 9.64 2.32 14.21
N GLU A 81 9.12 1.68 15.25
CA GLU A 81 7.99 0.77 15.16
C GLU A 81 6.65 1.46 15.41
N TRP A 82 5.64 1.14 14.61
CA TRP A 82 4.26 1.53 14.85
C TRP A 82 3.29 0.50 14.25
N THR A 83 2.03 0.59 14.62
CA THR A 83 0.96 -0.28 14.11
C THR A 83 -0.03 0.50 13.26
N THR A 84 -0.60 -0.18 12.28
CA THR A 84 -1.66 0.33 11.42
C THR A 84 -2.77 -0.69 11.29
N GLU A 85 -3.96 -0.23 10.95
CA GLU A 85 -5.06 -1.09 10.52
C GLU A 85 -5.41 -0.84 9.07
N ALA A 86 -5.73 -1.91 8.36
CA ALA A 86 -6.16 -1.89 6.97
C ALA A 86 -7.40 -2.76 6.78
N GLU A 87 -8.33 -2.29 5.95
CA GLU A 87 -9.54 -3.01 5.59
C GLU A 87 -9.46 -3.49 4.15
N VAL A 88 -9.73 -4.76 3.92
CA VAL A 88 -9.76 -5.32 2.55
C VAL A 88 -10.97 -4.76 1.81
N THR A 89 -10.72 -4.16 0.65
CA THR A 89 -11.74 -3.51 -0.20
C THR A 89 -12.02 -4.25 -1.50
N ALA A 90 -11.10 -5.09 -1.96
CA ALA A 90 -11.29 -5.98 -3.11
C ALA A 90 -10.51 -7.28 -2.91
N ALA A 91 -11.12 -8.40 -3.25
CA ALA A 91 -10.52 -9.73 -3.11
C ALA A 91 -11.09 -10.66 -4.19
N GLU A 92 -10.51 -10.60 -5.38
CA GLU A 92 -10.85 -11.48 -6.52
C GLU A 92 -9.68 -12.42 -6.76
N PRO A 93 -9.77 -13.70 -6.35
CA PRO A 93 -8.67 -14.66 -6.47
C PRO A 93 -8.06 -14.71 -7.88
N GLY A 94 -6.74 -14.62 -7.94
CA GLY A 94 -5.98 -14.63 -9.18
C GLY A 94 -6.04 -13.32 -9.99
N ARG A 95 -6.72 -12.29 -9.55
CA ARG A 95 -6.93 -11.04 -10.31
C ARG A 95 -6.58 -9.76 -9.56
N THR A 96 -7.19 -9.54 -8.38
CA THR A 96 -6.98 -8.29 -7.65
C THR A 96 -7.16 -8.48 -6.15
N PHE A 97 -6.29 -7.83 -5.39
CA PHE A 97 -6.37 -7.76 -3.93
C PHE A 97 -6.06 -6.34 -3.49
N ARG A 98 -6.98 -5.68 -2.78
CA ARG A 98 -6.84 -4.27 -2.37
C ARG A 98 -7.23 -4.08 -0.93
N TRP A 99 -6.56 -3.13 -0.28
CA TRP A 99 -6.88 -2.71 1.08
C TRP A 99 -6.74 -1.20 1.23
N ALA A 100 -7.62 -0.62 2.05
CA ALA A 100 -7.59 0.78 2.43
C ALA A 100 -7.03 0.92 3.84
N MET A 101 -6.16 1.89 4.06
CA MET A 101 -5.69 2.22 5.41
C MET A 101 -6.82 2.86 6.21
N ARG A 102 -6.94 2.51 7.50
CA ARG A 102 -7.94 3.06 8.41
C ARG A 102 -7.35 4.22 9.21
N ASP A 103 -8.21 5.20 9.52
CA ASP A 103 -7.86 6.28 10.44
C ASP A 103 -7.95 5.82 11.92
N SER A 104 -7.65 6.72 12.86
CA SER A 104 -7.71 6.44 14.30
C SER A 104 -9.12 6.13 14.83
N ALA A 105 -10.17 6.55 14.09
CA ALA A 105 -11.56 6.23 14.40
C ALA A 105 -12.03 4.90 13.78
N GLY A 106 -11.17 4.23 13.01
CA GLY A 106 -11.47 2.97 12.36
C GLY A 106 -12.22 3.09 11.03
N HIS A 107 -12.18 4.24 10.39
CA HIS A 107 -12.79 4.43 9.08
C HIS A 107 -11.75 4.24 7.96
N ALA A 108 -12.16 3.57 6.88
CA ALA A 108 -11.34 3.45 5.68
C ALA A 108 -11.07 4.82 5.07
N GLN A 109 -9.80 5.11 4.78
CA GLN A 109 -9.37 6.35 4.13
C GLN A 109 -9.18 6.14 2.63
N GLU A 110 -8.95 7.24 1.89
CA GLU A 110 -8.64 7.19 0.46
C GLU A 110 -7.15 6.90 0.20
N SER A 111 -6.56 6.06 1.03
CA SER A 111 -5.20 5.52 0.92
C SER A 111 -5.32 4.02 0.64
N VAL A 112 -5.24 3.66 -0.63
CA VAL A 112 -5.50 2.30 -1.10
C VAL A 112 -4.25 1.70 -1.71
N TRP A 113 -3.85 0.56 -1.17
CA TRP A 113 -2.81 -0.30 -1.68
C TRP A 113 -3.44 -1.48 -2.40
N GLY A 114 -2.75 -2.03 -3.36
CA GLY A 114 -3.26 -3.23 -4.00
C GLY A 114 -2.29 -3.91 -4.94
N PHE A 115 -2.71 -5.12 -5.33
CA PHE A 115 -2.08 -5.93 -6.35
C PHE A 115 -3.09 -6.24 -7.44
N ASP A 116 -2.70 -6.06 -8.68
CA ASP A 116 -3.41 -6.56 -9.85
C ASP A 116 -2.56 -7.63 -10.55
N LEU A 117 -3.18 -8.71 -10.96
CA LEU A 117 -2.53 -9.85 -11.56
C LEU A 117 -3.12 -10.13 -12.93
N ALA A 118 -2.26 -10.31 -13.92
CA ALA A 118 -2.66 -10.70 -15.26
C ALA A 118 -1.87 -11.95 -15.69
N GLU A 119 -2.59 -12.97 -16.19
CA GLU A 119 -1.93 -14.13 -16.78
C GLU A 119 -1.19 -13.72 -18.03
N VAL A 120 0.08 -14.09 -18.11
CA VAL A 120 0.92 -13.91 -19.27
C VAL A 120 1.63 -15.22 -19.60
N ARG A 121 2.25 -15.30 -20.78
CA ARG A 121 2.98 -16.50 -21.17
C ARG A 121 4.07 -16.83 -20.15
N GLY A 122 3.97 -17.99 -19.52
CA GLY A 122 4.95 -18.51 -18.56
C GLY A 122 4.79 -18.02 -17.11
N GLY A 123 3.75 -17.25 -16.81
CA GLY A 123 3.54 -16.78 -15.43
C GLY A 123 2.52 -15.65 -15.30
N THR A 124 2.83 -14.71 -14.45
CA THR A 124 1.96 -13.60 -14.07
C THR A 124 2.67 -12.26 -14.23
N LEU A 125 2.00 -11.28 -14.82
CA LEU A 125 2.38 -9.88 -14.67
C LEU A 125 1.73 -9.37 -13.39
N LEU A 126 2.56 -9.05 -12.38
CA LEU A 126 2.15 -8.54 -11.09
C LEU A 126 2.35 -7.03 -11.05
N THR A 127 1.29 -6.30 -10.80
CA THR A 127 1.33 -4.85 -10.58
C THR A 127 0.99 -4.56 -9.12
N HIS A 128 1.90 -3.89 -8.41
CA HIS A 128 1.63 -3.32 -7.09
C HIS A 128 1.37 -1.83 -7.23
N HIS A 129 0.27 -1.35 -6.69
CA HIS A 129 -0.14 0.04 -6.83
C HIS A 129 -0.55 0.67 -5.52
N PHE A 130 -0.43 1.98 -5.48
CA PHE A 130 -0.89 2.84 -4.40
C PHE A 130 -1.64 4.04 -4.98
N ARG A 131 -2.71 4.42 -4.31
CA ARG A 131 -3.47 5.62 -4.62
C ARG A 131 -3.84 6.35 -3.35
N MET A 132 -3.54 7.65 -3.30
CA MET A 132 -4.04 8.54 -2.28
C MET A 132 -4.97 9.57 -2.93
N GLY A 133 -6.24 9.50 -2.64
CA GLY A 133 -7.22 10.53 -2.99
C GLY A 133 -7.02 11.74 -2.09
N ARG A 134 -7.87 11.95 -1.11
CA ARG A 134 -7.63 12.93 -0.05
C ARG A 134 -6.48 12.48 0.84
N ALA A 135 -5.70 13.44 1.32
CA ALA A 135 -4.63 13.18 2.28
C ALA A 135 -5.18 12.47 3.51
N THR A 136 -4.45 11.47 4.00
CA THR A 136 -4.82 10.72 5.20
C THR A 136 -4.67 11.55 6.46
N GLU A 137 -5.29 11.09 7.56
CA GLU A 137 -5.10 11.67 8.90
C GLU A 137 -3.60 11.81 9.23
N GLY A 138 -2.79 10.78 8.92
CA GLY A 138 -1.35 10.82 9.15
C GLY A 138 -0.65 11.90 8.33
N ILE A 139 -0.95 12.02 7.05
CA ILE A 139 -0.37 13.06 6.18
C ILE A 139 -0.83 14.46 6.60
N GLU A 140 -2.09 14.63 6.97
CA GLU A 140 -2.58 15.90 7.50
C GLU A 140 -1.85 16.28 8.79
N GLY A 141 -1.63 15.34 9.71
CA GLY A 141 -0.86 15.56 10.93
C GLY A 141 0.60 15.95 10.66
N ILE A 142 1.28 15.24 9.76
CA ILE A 142 2.67 15.54 9.39
C ILE A 142 2.80 16.95 8.78
N THR A 143 1.84 17.34 7.95
CA THR A 143 1.90 18.59 7.18
C THR A 143 1.19 19.77 7.83
N ALA A 144 0.60 19.60 9.01
CA ALA A 144 -0.24 20.60 9.67
C ALA A 144 0.44 21.97 9.88
N ASP A 145 1.73 21.96 10.25
CA ASP A 145 2.51 23.17 10.51
C ASP A 145 3.39 23.61 9.32
N MET A 146 3.27 22.94 8.18
CA MET A 146 4.04 23.23 6.98
C MET A 146 3.40 24.37 6.18
N CYS A 147 4.24 25.26 5.63
CA CYS A 147 3.78 26.18 4.60
C CYS A 147 3.45 25.42 3.30
N ARG A 148 2.79 26.09 2.37
CA ARG A 148 2.36 25.48 1.10
C ARG A 148 3.53 24.85 0.31
N ALA A 149 4.69 25.52 0.28
CA ALA A 149 5.86 25.03 -0.43
C ALA A 149 6.47 23.78 0.23
N GLU A 150 6.54 23.76 1.56
CA GLU A 150 7.02 22.62 2.34
C GLU A 150 6.08 21.42 2.18
N ARG A 151 4.77 21.63 2.25
CA ARG A 151 3.78 20.57 2.01
C ARG A 151 3.94 19.97 0.60
N ALA A 152 4.10 20.80 -0.42
CA ALA A 152 4.30 20.34 -1.79
C ALA A 152 5.60 19.54 -1.94
N GLN A 153 6.68 19.98 -1.31
CA GLN A 153 7.95 19.26 -1.28
C GLN A 153 7.80 17.91 -0.58
N PHE A 154 7.15 17.88 0.59
CA PHE A 154 6.90 16.65 1.33
C PHE A 154 6.13 15.62 0.47
N ILE A 155 5.05 16.02 -0.18
CA ILE A 155 4.24 15.13 -1.02
C ILE A 155 5.07 14.56 -2.18
N ARG A 156 5.92 15.39 -2.84
CA ARG A 156 6.82 14.89 -3.90
C ARG A 156 7.82 13.86 -3.38
N GLU A 157 8.47 14.13 -2.25
CA GLU A 157 9.43 13.20 -1.67
C GLU A 157 8.76 11.93 -1.15
N TRP A 158 7.55 12.05 -0.61
CA TRP A 158 6.75 10.91 -0.17
C TRP A 158 6.34 10.03 -1.34
N GLN A 159 5.93 10.62 -2.46
CA GLN A 159 5.63 9.89 -3.69
C GLN A 159 6.85 9.10 -4.17
N VAL A 160 8.03 9.71 -4.21
CA VAL A 160 9.28 9.02 -4.59
C VAL A 160 9.59 7.85 -3.65
N LYS A 161 9.38 8.04 -2.35
CA LYS A 161 9.52 6.97 -1.34
C LYS A 161 8.58 5.80 -1.63
N ILE A 162 7.30 6.09 -1.89
CA ILE A 162 6.30 5.07 -2.21
C ILE A 162 6.65 4.33 -3.51
N GLU A 163 7.05 5.03 -4.55
CA GLU A 163 7.49 4.40 -5.81
C GLU A 163 8.64 3.43 -5.60
N LYS A 164 9.62 3.79 -4.79
CA LYS A 164 10.74 2.90 -4.43
C LYS A 164 10.26 1.67 -3.66
N ASP A 165 9.34 1.85 -2.72
CA ASP A 165 8.82 0.76 -1.90
C ASP A 165 7.99 -0.22 -2.75
N LEU A 166 7.16 0.28 -3.65
CA LEU A 166 6.40 -0.56 -4.59
C LEU A 166 7.33 -1.43 -5.45
N ARG A 167 8.40 -0.83 -5.98
CA ARG A 167 9.40 -1.54 -6.77
C ARG A 167 10.11 -2.62 -5.96
N LYS A 168 10.58 -2.29 -4.77
CA LYS A 168 11.21 -3.27 -3.88
C LYS A 168 10.27 -4.42 -3.53
N THR A 169 8.99 -4.12 -3.29
CA THR A 169 7.97 -5.12 -2.98
C THR A 169 7.84 -6.14 -4.10
N VAL A 170 7.61 -5.70 -5.34
CA VAL A 170 7.42 -6.62 -6.46
C VAL A 170 8.70 -7.41 -6.78
N GLU A 171 9.88 -6.79 -6.66
CA GLU A 171 11.16 -7.46 -6.84
C GLU A 171 11.37 -8.57 -5.79
N ARG A 172 11.01 -8.33 -4.53
CA ARG A 172 11.09 -9.32 -3.46
C ARG A 172 10.10 -10.46 -3.66
N ILE A 173 8.87 -10.17 -4.07
CA ILE A 173 7.86 -11.20 -4.40
C ILE A 173 8.35 -12.08 -5.55
N ALA A 174 8.84 -11.48 -6.64
CA ALA A 174 9.35 -12.24 -7.77
C ALA A 174 10.52 -13.14 -7.38
N ARG A 175 11.41 -12.66 -6.54
CA ARG A 175 12.55 -13.42 -6.03
C ARG A 175 12.12 -14.57 -5.12
N LEU A 176 11.18 -14.30 -4.22
CA LEU A 176 10.61 -15.28 -3.31
C LEU A 176 9.97 -16.46 -4.08
N MET A 177 9.19 -16.13 -5.12
CA MET A 177 8.47 -17.13 -5.92
C MET A 177 9.32 -17.80 -7.03
N SER A 178 10.52 -17.31 -7.27
CA SER A 178 11.47 -17.91 -8.21
C SER A 178 12.41 -18.94 -7.55
N ALA A 179 12.44 -19.00 -6.21
CA ALA A 179 13.32 -19.86 -5.42
C ALA A 179 12.72 -21.24 -5.09
N GLU A 180 11.48 -21.54 -5.54
CA GLU A 180 10.79 -22.82 -5.36
C GLU A 180 10.94 -23.74 -6.58
#